data_e4089252908b242dffbf773b6bbbf99a
#
_entry.id   e4089252908b242dffbf773b6bbbf99a
#
_cell.length_a   1.000
_cell.length_b   1.000
_cell.length_c   1.000
_cell.angle_alpha   90.00
_cell.angle_beta   90.00
_cell.angle_gamma   90.00
#
_symmetry.space_group_name_H-M   'P 1'
#
loop_
_entity.id
_entity.type
_entity.pdbx_description
1 polymer ?
#
loop_
_entity_poly.entity_id
_entity_poly.type
_entity_poly.pdbx_seq_one_letter_code
_entity_poly.pdbx_strand_id
1 'polypeptide(L)'
;MLFIPPPLLCLLIGTAMYFLPKVASYSVHFAVIAFVITFSFLIAGGSVLQFFIRKTTINPHDFKHTTQLVSTGIFRFSRNPMYLSLLLMLIAWSLWLGNSLAWLGVIVFILVMNRFQIAREEAYLESKFGDEYRRYKQNVRRWL
;
A
#
# COMPACT_ATOMS: atom_id res chain seq x y z
N MET A 1 0.92 -7.55 -13.99
CA MET A 1 -0.11 -6.75 -13.31
C MET A 1 -1.09 -7.67 -12.64
N LEU A 2 -1.49 -7.39 -11.42
CA LEU A 2 -2.58 -8.14 -10.80
C LEU A 2 -3.87 -7.89 -11.59
N PHE A 3 -4.61 -8.96 -11.90
CA PHE A 3 -5.97 -8.82 -12.43
C PHE A 3 -6.95 -8.29 -11.37
N ILE A 4 -6.59 -8.43 -10.10
CA ILE A 4 -7.38 -8.00 -8.94
C ILE A 4 -6.89 -6.64 -8.49
N PRO A 5 -7.75 -5.62 -8.38
CA PRO A 5 -7.38 -4.32 -7.83
C PRO A 5 -6.85 -4.44 -6.40
N PRO A 6 -5.79 -3.70 -6.03
CA PRO A 6 -5.18 -3.78 -4.70
C PRO A 6 -6.16 -3.65 -3.52
N PRO A 7 -7.17 -2.76 -3.55
CA PRO A 7 -8.18 -2.70 -2.49
C PRO A 7 -9.00 -3.99 -2.36
N LEU A 8 -9.34 -4.63 -3.49
CA LEU A 8 -10.06 -5.90 -3.47
C LEU A 8 -9.19 -7.04 -2.95
N LEU A 9 -7.90 -7.06 -3.31
CA LEU A 9 -6.94 -8.01 -2.73
C LEU A 9 -6.83 -7.84 -1.21
N CYS A 10 -6.76 -6.60 -0.74
CA CYS A 10 -6.75 -6.27 0.69
C CYS A 10 -8.00 -6.80 1.40
N LEU A 11 -9.19 -6.62 0.81
CA LEU A 11 -10.45 -7.12 1.33
C LEU A 11 -10.48 -8.65 1.39
N LEU A 12 -10.04 -9.34 0.33
CA LEU A 12 -10.01 -10.79 0.26
C LEU A 12 -9.06 -11.38 1.32
N ILE A 13 -7.86 -10.82 1.46
CA ILE A 13 -6.90 -11.24 2.49
C ILE A 13 -7.46 -10.96 3.88
N GLY A 14 -8.03 -9.77 4.12
CA GLY A 14 -8.66 -9.42 5.40
C GLY A 14 -9.79 -10.37 5.78
N THR A 15 -10.60 -10.78 4.82
CA THR A 15 -11.65 -11.79 5.01
C THR A 15 -11.05 -13.16 5.36
N ALA A 16 -10.02 -13.59 4.64
CA ALA A 16 -9.33 -14.84 4.93
C ALA A 16 -8.72 -14.84 6.34
N MET A 17 -8.11 -13.72 6.77
CA MET A 17 -7.55 -13.55 8.12
C MET A 17 -8.60 -13.77 9.23
N TYR A 18 -9.84 -13.35 8.99
CA TYR A 18 -10.94 -13.54 9.96
C TYR A 18 -11.28 -15.00 10.20
N PHE A 19 -11.20 -15.83 9.15
CA PHE A 19 -11.52 -17.27 9.24
C PHE A 19 -10.35 -18.15 9.70
N LEU A 20 -9.16 -17.58 9.93
CA LEU A 20 -8.03 -18.35 10.44
C LEU A 20 -8.30 -18.86 11.87
N PRO A 21 -7.86 -20.10 12.19
CA PRO A 21 -7.95 -20.62 13.55
C PRO A 21 -7.18 -19.70 14.51
N LYS A 22 -7.73 -19.51 15.71
CA LYS A 22 -7.09 -18.69 16.74
C LYS A 22 -5.92 -19.46 17.36
N VAL A 23 -4.71 -18.97 17.05
CA VAL A 23 -3.46 -19.49 17.63
C VAL A 23 -2.75 -18.32 18.31
N ALA A 24 -2.36 -18.49 19.57
CA ALA A 24 -1.68 -17.47 20.38
C ALA A 24 -2.41 -16.10 20.31
N SER A 25 -3.53 -16.02 21.03
CA SER A 25 -4.34 -14.81 21.13
C SER A 25 -3.64 -13.74 21.98
N TYR A 26 -3.79 -12.48 21.57
CA TYR A 26 -3.33 -11.30 22.30
C TYR A 26 -4.38 -10.19 22.22
N SER A 27 -4.26 -9.18 23.06
CA SER A 27 -5.11 -8.00 23.01
C SER A 27 -4.26 -6.74 22.90
N VAL A 28 -4.73 -5.78 22.13
CA VAL A 28 -4.09 -4.49 21.95
C VAL A 28 -5.07 -3.41 22.36
N HIS A 29 -4.56 -2.38 23.01
CA HIS A 29 -5.40 -1.25 23.44
C HIS A 29 -6.04 -0.58 22.22
N PHE A 30 -7.34 -0.29 22.32
CA PHE A 30 -8.12 0.28 21.20
C PHE A 30 -7.50 1.56 20.63
N ALA A 31 -6.89 2.41 21.46
CA ALA A 31 -6.24 3.63 20.99
C ALA A 31 -5.11 3.38 19.99
N VAL A 32 -4.37 2.27 20.12
CA VAL A 32 -3.31 1.89 19.15
C VAL A 32 -3.93 1.54 17.79
N ILE A 33 -5.00 0.76 17.81
CA ILE A 33 -5.71 0.37 16.59
C ILE A 33 -6.30 1.61 15.90
N ALA A 34 -6.96 2.48 16.67
CA ALA A 34 -7.52 3.74 16.17
C ALA A 34 -6.45 4.65 15.58
N PHE A 35 -5.28 4.73 16.22
CA PHE A 35 -4.13 5.49 15.69
C PHE A 35 -3.68 4.95 14.34
N VAL A 36 -3.50 3.63 14.20
CA VAL A 36 -3.06 3.00 12.93
C VAL A 36 -4.09 3.25 11.83
N ILE A 37 -5.38 3.12 12.13
CA ILE A 37 -6.47 3.39 11.16
C ILE A 37 -6.44 4.86 10.72
N THR A 38 -6.38 5.79 11.67
CA THR A 38 -6.32 7.23 11.35
C THR A 38 -5.11 7.56 10.50
N PHE A 39 -3.94 7.03 10.85
CA PHE A 39 -2.71 7.23 10.10
C PHE A 39 -2.81 6.64 8.68
N SER A 40 -3.44 5.47 8.52
CA SER A 40 -3.73 4.88 7.20
C SER A 40 -4.56 5.83 6.32
N PHE A 41 -5.64 6.40 6.86
CA PHE A 41 -6.48 7.34 6.12
C PHE A 41 -5.76 8.63 5.77
N LEU A 42 -4.91 9.15 6.64
CA LEU A 42 -4.10 10.34 6.34
C LEU A 42 -3.12 10.09 5.19
N ILE A 43 -2.48 8.92 5.16
CA ILE A 43 -1.60 8.53 4.06
C ILE A 43 -2.39 8.36 2.77
N ALA A 44 -3.56 7.70 2.80
CA ALA A 44 -4.42 7.54 1.64
C ALA A 44 -4.85 8.91 1.07
N GLY A 45 -5.37 9.79 1.92
CA GLY A 45 -5.79 11.13 1.55
C GLY A 45 -4.65 11.97 0.98
N GLY A 46 -3.48 11.95 1.63
CA GLY A 46 -2.28 12.64 1.13
C GLY A 46 -1.83 12.12 -0.24
N SER A 47 -1.96 10.82 -0.49
CA SER A 47 -1.62 10.21 -1.78
C SER A 47 -2.55 10.69 -2.89
N VAL A 48 -3.86 10.61 -2.65
CA VAL A 48 -4.88 11.05 -3.60
C VAL A 48 -4.74 12.55 -3.90
N LEU A 49 -4.51 13.36 -2.87
CA LEU A 49 -4.31 14.80 -3.01
C LEU A 49 -3.14 15.13 -3.94
N GLN A 50 -2.02 14.39 -3.85
CA GLN A 50 -0.87 14.62 -4.73
C GLN A 50 -1.20 14.37 -6.21
N PHE A 51 -2.01 13.36 -6.52
CA PHE A 51 -2.45 13.12 -7.90
C PHE A 51 -3.36 14.24 -8.42
N PHE A 52 -4.26 14.75 -7.58
CA PHE A 52 -5.10 15.89 -7.96
C PHE A 52 -4.27 17.16 -8.20
N ILE A 53 -3.32 17.46 -7.32
CA ILE A 53 -2.44 18.63 -7.46
C ILE A 53 -1.61 18.53 -8.73
N ARG A 54 -1.10 17.34 -9.06
CA ARG A 54 -0.26 17.09 -10.24
C ARG A 54 -1.05 16.83 -11.52
N LYS A 55 -2.39 16.81 -11.46
CA LYS A 55 -3.28 16.55 -12.61
C LYS A 55 -2.90 15.30 -13.41
N THR A 56 -2.59 14.23 -12.70
CA THR A 56 -2.24 12.92 -13.27
C THR A 56 -3.19 11.84 -12.75
N THR A 57 -3.14 10.65 -13.36
CA THR A 57 -4.03 9.55 -12.96
C THR A 57 -3.61 8.88 -11.67
N ILE A 58 -4.59 8.51 -10.84
CA ILE A 58 -4.43 7.67 -9.64
C ILE A 58 -4.64 6.18 -9.96
N ASN A 59 -5.13 5.84 -11.14
CA ASN A 59 -5.43 4.47 -11.51
C ASN A 59 -4.14 3.70 -11.86
N PRO A 60 -3.75 2.68 -11.08
CA PRO A 60 -2.52 1.91 -11.33
C PRO A 60 -2.57 1.06 -12.61
N HIS A 61 -3.76 0.91 -13.22
CA HIS A 61 -3.95 0.20 -14.49
C HIS A 61 -4.01 1.13 -15.70
N ASP A 62 -4.07 2.45 -15.49
CA ASP A 62 -4.20 3.45 -16.54
C ASP A 62 -2.87 4.18 -16.80
N PHE A 63 -1.90 3.44 -17.32
CA PHE A 63 -0.58 3.97 -17.61
C PHE A 63 -0.56 5.01 -18.73
N LYS A 64 -1.53 4.98 -19.65
CA LYS A 64 -1.58 5.90 -20.80
C LYS A 64 -1.77 7.35 -20.35
N HIS A 65 -2.53 7.56 -19.28
CA HIS A 65 -2.85 8.88 -18.75
C HIS A 65 -1.90 9.36 -17.64
N THR A 66 -0.86 8.59 -17.30
CA THR A 66 0.19 9.03 -16.38
C THR A 66 1.06 10.07 -17.08
N THR A 67 0.87 11.34 -16.75
CA THR A 67 1.54 12.46 -17.45
C THR A 67 2.78 12.95 -16.73
N GLN A 68 2.86 12.77 -15.40
CA GLN A 68 3.96 13.25 -14.56
C GLN A 68 4.34 12.21 -13.50
N LEU A 69 5.64 12.18 -13.17
CA LEU A 69 6.13 11.45 -12.02
C LEU A 69 5.77 12.22 -10.74
N VAL A 70 5.02 11.59 -9.83
CA VAL A 70 4.68 12.16 -8.54
C VAL A 70 5.74 11.74 -7.52
N SER A 71 6.56 12.69 -7.08
CA SER A 71 7.67 12.48 -6.12
C SER A 71 7.64 13.44 -4.94
N THR A 72 6.55 14.21 -4.79
CA THR A 72 6.39 15.26 -3.76
C THR A 72 5.38 14.86 -2.69
N GLY A 73 5.29 15.64 -1.61
CA GLY A 73 4.38 15.36 -0.51
C GLY A 73 4.67 14.01 0.15
N ILE A 74 3.65 13.17 0.31
CA ILE A 74 3.76 11.84 0.92
C ILE A 74 4.69 10.89 0.12
N PHE A 75 4.86 11.13 -1.19
CA PHE A 75 5.76 10.36 -2.06
C PHE A 75 7.25 10.63 -1.81
N ARG A 76 7.59 11.57 -0.94
CA ARG A 76 8.96 11.76 -0.44
C ARG A 76 9.35 10.71 0.61
N PHE A 77 8.38 10.09 1.26
CA PHE A 77 8.59 9.11 2.32
C PHE A 77 8.39 7.68 1.85
N SER A 78 7.47 7.46 0.92
CA SER A 78 7.16 6.16 0.33
C SER A 78 6.94 6.29 -1.17
N ARG A 79 7.43 5.32 -1.96
CA ARG A 79 7.11 5.28 -3.40
C ARG A 79 5.71 4.74 -3.68
N ASN A 80 5.10 4.06 -2.71
CA ASN A 80 3.78 3.43 -2.83
C ASN A 80 2.85 3.78 -1.65
N PRO A 81 2.61 5.07 -1.36
CA PRO A 81 1.87 5.46 -0.16
C PRO A 81 0.40 4.96 -0.17
N MET A 82 -0.23 4.82 -1.34
CA MET A 82 -1.56 4.23 -1.43
C MET A 82 -1.58 2.75 -1.00
N TYR A 83 -0.57 1.98 -1.39
CA TYR A 83 -0.45 0.57 -0.97
C TYR A 83 0.00 0.46 0.48
N LEU A 84 0.80 1.40 0.96
CA LEU A 84 1.15 1.51 2.37
C LEU A 84 -0.08 1.73 3.24
N SER A 85 -1.04 2.55 2.80
CA SER A 85 -2.29 2.75 3.54
C SER A 85 -3.12 1.45 3.63
N LEU A 86 -3.21 0.68 2.55
CA LEU A 86 -3.87 -0.64 2.57
C LEU A 86 -3.17 -1.63 3.50
N LEU A 87 -1.83 -1.62 3.50
CA LEU A 87 -1.03 -2.45 4.41
C LEU A 87 -1.29 -2.08 5.87
N LEU A 88 -1.32 -0.79 6.20
CA LEU A 88 -1.64 -0.31 7.54
C LEU A 88 -3.06 -0.70 7.98
N MET A 89 -4.01 -0.72 7.06
CA MET A 89 -5.37 -1.19 7.33
C MET A 89 -5.39 -2.69 7.67
N LEU A 90 -4.62 -3.52 6.96
CA LEU A 90 -4.47 -4.95 7.30
C LEU A 90 -3.75 -5.16 8.63
N ILE A 91 -2.75 -4.32 8.95
CA ILE A 91 -2.08 -4.34 10.26
C ILE A 91 -3.09 -4.01 11.36
N ALA A 92 -3.88 -2.94 11.22
CA ALA A 92 -4.91 -2.58 12.18
C ALA A 92 -5.94 -3.71 12.36
N TRP A 93 -6.34 -4.36 11.28
CA TRP A 93 -7.22 -5.51 11.28
C TRP A 93 -6.60 -6.71 12.01
N SER A 94 -5.32 -7.02 11.78
CA SER A 94 -4.58 -8.06 12.48
C SER A 94 -4.51 -7.80 14.00
N LEU A 95 -4.26 -6.55 14.40
CA LEU A 95 -4.26 -6.12 15.79
C LEU A 95 -5.64 -6.27 16.43
N TRP A 96 -6.71 -5.93 15.70
CA TRP A 96 -8.08 -6.05 16.19
C TRP A 96 -8.51 -7.50 16.33
N LEU A 97 -8.13 -8.38 15.39
CA LEU A 97 -8.41 -9.82 15.49
C LEU A 97 -7.69 -10.47 16.69
N GLY A 98 -6.56 -9.92 17.13
CA GLY A 98 -5.79 -10.42 18.25
C GLY A 98 -5.32 -11.86 18.07
N ASN A 99 -5.02 -12.27 16.83
CA ASN A 99 -4.61 -13.62 16.46
C ASN A 99 -3.24 -13.58 15.78
N SER A 100 -2.24 -14.21 16.36
CA SER A 100 -0.88 -14.21 15.82
C SER A 100 -0.81 -14.78 14.40
N LEU A 101 -1.70 -15.72 14.06
CA LEU A 101 -1.75 -16.31 12.70
C LEU A 101 -2.23 -15.31 11.66
N ALA A 102 -3.01 -14.28 12.03
CA ALA A 102 -3.48 -13.25 11.13
C ALA A 102 -2.33 -12.44 10.48
N TRP A 103 -1.16 -12.36 11.13
CA TRP A 103 0.01 -11.68 10.54
C TRP A 103 0.52 -12.33 9.26
N LEU A 104 0.18 -13.59 9.00
CA LEU A 104 0.45 -14.23 7.70
C LEU A 104 -0.25 -13.50 6.56
N GLY A 105 -1.45 -12.98 6.77
CA GLY A 105 -2.16 -12.18 5.78
C GLY A 105 -1.41 -10.89 5.42
N VAL A 106 -0.82 -10.23 6.42
CA VAL A 106 0.02 -9.03 6.22
C VAL A 106 1.25 -9.38 5.36
N ILE A 107 1.92 -10.48 5.68
CA ILE A 107 3.10 -10.95 4.93
C ILE A 107 2.71 -11.31 3.50
N VAL A 108 1.62 -12.06 3.30
CA VAL A 108 1.12 -12.44 1.97
C VAL A 108 0.79 -11.20 1.15
N PHE A 109 0.14 -10.18 1.74
CA PHE A 109 -0.14 -8.93 1.03
C PHE A 109 1.13 -8.26 0.53
N ILE A 110 2.16 -8.12 1.38
CA ILE A 110 3.45 -7.52 0.99
C ILE A 110 4.10 -8.29 -0.16
N LEU A 111 4.15 -9.62 -0.07
CA LEU A 111 4.78 -10.47 -1.08
C LEU A 111 4.05 -10.39 -2.41
N VAL A 112 2.72 -10.50 -2.40
CA VAL A 112 1.89 -10.42 -3.60
C VAL A 112 2.01 -9.05 -4.26
N MET A 113 1.90 -7.97 -3.47
CA MET A 113 2.04 -6.61 -3.99
C MET A 113 3.42 -6.36 -4.57
N ASN A 114 4.49 -6.76 -3.88
CA ASN A 114 5.85 -6.60 -4.37
C ASN A 114 6.11 -7.33 -5.68
N ARG A 115 5.61 -8.57 -5.81
CA ARG A 115 5.91 -9.43 -6.95
C ARG A 115 5.06 -9.12 -8.17
N PHE A 116 3.77 -8.88 -7.98
CA PHE A 116 2.80 -8.84 -9.09
C PHE A 116 2.32 -7.44 -9.43
N GLN A 117 2.36 -6.50 -8.53
CA GLN A 117 1.90 -5.15 -8.76
C GLN A 117 3.06 -4.16 -8.83
N ILE A 118 3.77 -3.95 -7.72
CA ILE A 118 4.77 -2.88 -7.59
C ILE A 118 5.93 -3.07 -8.56
N ALA A 119 6.46 -4.29 -8.70
CA ALA A 119 7.58 -4.55 -9.61
C ALA A 119 7.27 -4.16 -11.06
N ARG A 120 6.03 -4.37 -11.50
CA ARG A 120 5.61 -4.00 -12.87
C ARG A 120 5.37 -2.51 -13.02
N GLU A 121 4.80 -1.86 -12.01
CA GLU A 121 4.65 -0.40 -12.00
C GLU A 121 6.01 0.29 -12.01
N GLU A 122 6.98 -0.19 -11.21
CA GLU A 122 8.34 0.31 -11.20
C GLU A 122 9.02 0.19 -12.57
N ALA A 123 8.89 -0.98 -13.21
CA ALA A 123 9.45 -1.20 -14.55
C ALA A 123 8.82 -0.25 -15.59
N TYR A 124 7.51 -0.05 -15.53
CA TYR A 124 6.81 0.89 -16.40
C TYR A 124 7.26 2.34 -16.15
N LEU A 125 7.29 2.79 -14.89
CA LEU A 125 7.73 4.14 -14.54
C LEU A 125 9.18 4.40 -14.95
N GLU A 126 10.04 3.41 -14.79
CA GLU A 126 11.43 3.50 -15.21
C GLU A 126 11.56 3.58 -16.74
N SER A 127 10.75 2.83 -17.51
CA SER A 127 10.73 2.92 -18.96
C SER A 127 10.20 4.28 -19.47
N LYS A 128 9.26 4.89 -18.74
CA LYS A 128 8.63 6.16 -19.13
C LYS A 128 9.42 7.39 -18.71
N PHE A 129 9.94 7.41 -17.49
CA PHE A 129 10.61 8.57 -16.89
C PHE A 129 12.14 8.42 -16.79
N GLY A 130 12.69 7.25 -17.14
CA GLY A 130 14.12 7.01 -17.24
C GLY A 130 14.91 7.42 -15.99
N ASP A 131 15.90 8.30 -16.18
CA ASP A 131 16.82 8.73 -15.11
C ASP A 131 16.14 9.54 -14.00
N GLU A 132 15.01 10.20 -14.28
CA GLU A 132 14.23 10.89 -13.26
C GLU A 132 13.68 9.89 -12.24
N TYR A 133 13.11 8.79 -12.72
CA TYR A 133 12.60 7.74 -11.86
C TYR A 133 13.73 7.00 -11.12
N ARG A 134 14.87 6.74 -11.76
CA ARG A 134 16.04 6.11 -11.11
C ARG A 134 16.55 6.94 -9.94
N ARG A 135 16.68 8.25 -10.09
CA ARG A 135 17.05 9.17 -9.00
C ARG A 135 16.04 9.15 -7.85
N TYR A 136 14.76 9.17 -8.17
CA TYR A 136 13.70 9.04 -7.19
C TYR A 136 13.79 7.71 -6.42
N LYS A 137 13.99 6.59 -7.11
CA LYS A 137 14.15 5.25 -6.57
C LYS A 137 15.36 5.10 -5.63
N GLN A 138 16.43 5.85 -5.86
CA GLN A 138 17.60 5.88 -4.98
C GLN A 138 17.35 6.60 -3.66
N ASN A 139 16.49 7.62 -3.66
CA ASN A 139 16.24 8.50 -2.51
C ASN A 139 15.03 8.07 -1.67
N VAL A 140 14.09 7.35 -2.23
CA VAL A 140 12.84 6.96 -1.57
C VAL A 140 12.65 5.46 -1.62
N ARG A 141 12.35 4.85 -0.47
CA ARG A 141 12.11 3.40 -0.38
C ARG A 141 10.75 3.00 -0.94
N ARG A 142 10.59 1.70 -1.20
CA ARG A 142 9.35 1.14 -1.77
C ARG A 142 8.15 1.30 -0.83
N TRP A 143 8.34 1.01 0.46
CA TRP A 143 7.32 1.11 1.50
C TRP A 143 7.58 2.28 2.45
N LEU A 144 8.66 2.23 3.19
CA LEU A 144 9.14 3.26 4.14
C LEU A 144 10.65 3.28 4.18
#